data_2d5e9d7486fc0e308e86779a54ff256c
#
_entry.id   2d5e9d7486fc0e308e86779a54ff256c
#
_cell.length_a   1.000
_cell.length_b   1.000
_cell.length_c   1.000
_cell.angle_alpha   90.00
_cell.angle_beta   90.00
_cell.angle_gamma   90.00
#
_symmetry.space_group_name_H-M   'P 1'
#
loop_
_entity.id
_entity.type
_entity.pdbx_description
1 polymer ?
#
loop_
_entity_poly.entity_id
_entity_poly.type
_entity_poly.pdbx_seq_one_letter_code
_entity_poly.pdbx_strand_id
1 'polypeptide(L)'
;MCWIGTEAIQKIAEKDFYVYKIGRVVWNGIFVSYIKNFVYNPKCSNKIIPLTVQIPCRGTCVIQEGYHSYKWIAFDDINSYERCLYLGNYNFALKENLSLYKHCCIATFIVPKGAKYYENEFGGIVSSEIVYTGKYIKL
;
A
#
# COMPACT_ATOMS: atom_id res chain seq x y z
N MET A 1 -2.04 -10.11 0.14
CA MET A 1 -3.13 -9.12 0.27
C MET A 1 -3.68 -8.80 -1.09
N CYS A 2 -4.96 -8.55 -1.16
CA CYS A 2 -5.63 -8.21 -2.42
C CYS A 2 -6.22 -6.81 -2.32
N TRP A 3 -6.15 -6.06 -3.41
CA TRP A 3 -6.99 -4.90 -3.56
C TRP A 3 -8.41 -5.37 -3.86
N ILE A 4 -9.38 -4.83 -3.16
CA ILE A 4 -10.80 -5.20 -3.31
C ILE A 4 -11.60 -3.93 -3.55
N GLY A 5 -12.43 -3.94 -4.58
CA GLY A 5 -13.33 -2.83 -4.91
C GLY A 5 -14.65 -3.32 -5.47
N THR A 6 -15.62 -2.42 -5.50
CA THR A 6 -16.93 -2.68 -6.15
C THR A 6 -16.86 -2.50 -7.65
N GLU A 7 -15.91 -1.70 -8.10
CA GLU A 7 -15.59 -1.46 -9.52
C GLU A 7 -14.08 -1.48 -9.70
N ALA A 8 -13.64 -1.85 -10.88
CA ALA A 8 -12.25 -1.77 -11.28
C ALA A 8 -12.12 -0.89 -12.52
N ILE A 9 -11.96 0.41 -12.30
CA ILE A 9 -11.74 1.40 -13.36
C ILE A 9 -10.26 1.71 -13.40
N GLN A 10 -9.58 1.32 -14.47
CA GLN A 10 -8.16 1.61 -14.64
C GLN A 10 -7.96 3.11 -14.86
N LYS A 11 -7.08 3.68 -14.05
CA LYS A 11 -6.61 5.06 -14.18
C LYS A 11 -5.14 5.08 -14.56
N ILE A 12 -4.72 6.18 -15.15
CA ILE A 12 -3.32 6.45 -15.45
C ILE A 12 -2.93 7.69 -14.66
N ALA A 13 -1.84 7.62 -13.92
CA ALA A 13 -1.36 8.75 -13.13
C ALA A 13 -0.97 9.90 -14.05
N GLU A 14 -1.68 11.02 -13.94
CA GLU A 14 -1.42 12.23 -14.72
C GLU A 14 -0.19 12.96 -14.23
N LYS A 15 0.15 12.77 -12.96
CA LYS A 15 1.32 13.30 -12.29
C LYS A 15 1.76 12.34 -11.19
N ASP A 16 2.97 12.51 -10.69
CA ASP A 16 3.42 11.78 -9.50
C ASP A 16 2.49 12.12 -8.33
N PHE A 17 2.09 11.11 -7.55
CA PHE A 17 1.34 11.34 -6.33
C PHE A 17 1.83 10.46 -5.20
N TYR A 18 1.67 10.95 -3.98
CA TYR A 18 2.09 10.25 -2.78
C TYR A 18 1.09 9.20 -2.35
N VAL A 19 1.62 8.07 -1.95
CA VAL A 19 0.88 6.98 -1.32
C VAL A 19 1.70 6.45 -0.14
N TYR A 20 1.09 5.62 0.68
CA TYR A 20 1.66 5.18 1.95
C TYR A 20 1.56 3.67 2.10
N LYS A 21 2.58 3.08 2.71
CA LYS A 21 2.60 1.66 3.05
C LYS A 21 3.02 1.50 4.50
N ILE A 22 2.43 0.50 5.15
CA ILE A 22 2.80 0.10 6.49
C ILE A 22 3.78 -1.07 6.39
N GLY A 23 4.86 -0.99 7.12
CA GLY A 23 5.88 -2.01 7.13
C GLY A 23 6.95 -1.71 8.17
N ARG A 24 8.17 -2.13 7.88
CA ARG A 24 9.32 -1.88 8.74
C ARG A 24 10.49 -1.35 7.92
N VAL A 25 11.27 -0.48 8.51
CA VAL A 25 12.54 -0.05 7.93
C VAL A 25 13.64 -0.86 8.60
N VAL A 26 14.41 -1.52 7.77
CA VAL A 26 15.56 -2.29 8.21
C VAL A 26 16.84 -1.51 7.90
N TRP A 27 17.94 -2.13 8.19
CA TRP A 27 19.28 -1.65 7.96
C TRP A 27 19.45 -0.92 6.61
N ASN A 28 20.15 0.21 6.59
CA ASN A 28 20.36 1.07 5.42
C ASN A 28 19.10 1.79 4.87
N GLY A 29 18.05 1.94 5.67
CA GLY A 29 16.85 2.64 5.24
C GLY A 29 15.99 1.86 4.24
N ILE A 30 16.22 0.58 4.10
CA ILE A 30 15.43 -0.30 3.25
C ILE A 30 14.08 -0.55 3.89
N PHE A 31 13.00 -0.37 3.14
CA PHE A 31 11.65 -0.66 3.59
C PHE A 31 11.25 -2.09 3.20
N VAL A 32 10.68 -2.81 4.16
CA VAL A 32 10.16 -4.15 3.94
C VAL A 32 8.68 -4.17 4.27
N SER A 33 7.86 -4.58 3.33
CA SER A 33 6.43 -4.76 3.56
C SER A 33 6.17 -5.97 4.44
N TYR A 34 5.12 -5.90 5.28
CA TYR A 34 4.78 -7.04 6.14
C TYR A 34 4.23 -8.23 5.36
N ILE A 35 3.55 -7.96 4.28
CA ILE A 35 3.02 -9.02 3.43
C ILE A 35 4.05 -9.33 2.36
N LYS A 36 4.36 -10.60 2.20
CA LYS A 36 5.35 -11.15 1.26
C LYS A 36 6.79 -10.66 1.48
N ASN A 37 7.07 -9.92 2.55
CA ASN A 37 8.41 -9.38 2.85
C ASN A 37 9.09 -8.74 1.63
N PHE A 38 8.33 -8.02 0.83
CA PHE A 38 8.88 -7.36 -0.34
C PHE A 38 9.81 -6.23 0.06
N VAL A 39 10.98 -6.17 -0.56
CA VAL A 39 12.05 -5.22 -0.24
C VAL A 39 12.01 -4.04 -1.20
N TYR A 40 11.99 -2.83 -0.64
CA TYR A 40 12.03 -1.59 -1.42
C TYR A 40 13.28 -0.79 -1.07
N ASN A 41 14.12 -0.56 -2.06
CA ASN A 41 15.27 0.32 -1.92
C ASN A 41 14.85 1.77 -2.15
N PRO A 42 15.40 2.74 -1.38
CA PRO A 42 15.06 4.15 -1.57
C PRO A 42 15.35 4.64 -3.00
N LYS A 43 14.40 5.41 -3.54
CA LYS A 43 14.49 6.04 -4.87
C LYS A 43 14.60 5.06 -6.05
N CYS A 44 14.37 3.79 -5.83
CA CYS A 44 14.35 2.79 -6.89
C CYS A 44 12.92 2.53 -7.35
N SER A 45 12.74 2.52 -8.66
CA SER A 45 11.46 2.16 -9.27
C SER A 45 11.25 0.65 -9.18
N ASN A 46 10.03 0.26 -8.83
CA ASN A 46 9.57 -1.12 -8.87
C ASN A 46 8.38 -1.17 -9.82
N LYS A 47 8.44 -2.08 -10.77
CA LYS A 47 7.46 -2.14 -11.85
C LYS A 47 6.96 -3.56 -12.08
N ILE A 48 5.67 -3.68 -12.25
CA ILE A 48 4.99 -4.93 -12.60
C ILE A 48 3.91 -4.64 -13.65
N ILE A 49 3.83 -5.47 -14.65
CA ILE A 49 2.84 -5.37 -15.73
C ILE A 49 2.43 -6.79 -16.15
N PRO A 50 1.16 -7.04 -16.39
CA PRO A 50 -0.02 -6.18 -16.20
C PRO A 50 -0.67 -6.33 -14.83
N LEU A 51 -1.59 -5.43 -14.49
CA LEU A 51 -2.52 -5.60 -13.39
C LEU A 51 -3.74 -6.37 -13.88
N THR A 52 -3.99 -7.53 -13.29
CA THR A 52 -5.10 -8.41 -13.70
C THR A 52 -6.26 -8.29 -12.74
N VAL A 53 -7.42 -7.89 -13.26
CA VAL A 53 -8.66 -7.82 -12.50
C VAL A 53 -9.35 -9.17 -12.52
N GLN A 54 -9.73 -9.65 -11.34
CA GLN A 54 -10.53 -10.84 -11.15
C GLN A 54 -11.88 -10.47 -10.57
N ILE A 55 -12.93 -11.15 -11.00
CA ILE A 55 -14.29 -10.94 -10.50
C ILE A 55 -14.78 -12.27 -9.89
N PRO A 56 -14.41 -12.57 -8.62
CA PRO A 56 -14.75 -13.84 -8.00
C PRO A 56 -16.25 -13.99 -7.71
N CYS A 57 -16.92 -12.87 -7.48
CA CYS A 57 -18.36 -12.84 -7.28
C CYS A 57 -18.93 -11.50 -7.74
N ARG A 58 -20.25 -11.48 -7.97
CA ARG A 58 -20.93 -10.29 -8.46
C ARG A 58 -20.76 -9.10 -7.51
N GLY A 59 -20.39 -7.94 -8.05
CA GLY A 59 -20.19 -6.72 -7.29
C GLY A 59 -18.85 -6.62 -6.56
N THR A 60 -17.94 -7.57 -6.82
CA THR A 60 -16.62 -7.57 -6.20
C THR A 60 -15.54 -7.73 -7.26
N CYS A 61 -14.60 -6.80 -7.30
CA CYS A 61 -13.40 -6.86 -8.13
C CYS A 61 -12.18 -7.03 -7.23
N VAL A 62 -11.26 -7.90 -7.64
CA VAL A 62 -10.05 -8.22 -6.88
C VAL A 62 -8.83 -8.10 -7.78
N ILE A 63 -7.76 -7.47 -7.26
CA ILE A 63 -6.46 -7.45 -7.90
C ILE A 63 -5.44 -7.97 -6.88
N GLN A 64 -4.84 -9.10 -7.17
CA GLN A 64 -3.89 -9.76 -6.27
C GLN A 64 -2.47 -9.25 -6.46
N GLU A 65 -2.04 -9.16 -7.71
CA GLU A 65 -0.70 -8.69 -8.04
C GLU A 65 -0.70 -7.18 -8.26
N GLY A 66 0.42 -6.56 -7.96
CA GLY A 66 0.59 -5.12 -8.04
C GLY A 66 1.09 -4.56 -6.71
N TYR A 67 1.34 -3.27 -6.70
CA TYR A 67 1.84 -2.58 -5.51
C TYR A 67 0.69 -1.96 -4.75
N HIS A 68 0.38 -2.54 -3.59
CA HIS A 68 -0.72 -2.13 -2.71
C HIS A 68 -0.26 -1.02 -1.79
N SER A 69 -1.01 0.05 -1.75
CA SER A 69 -0.71 1.24 -0.95
C SER A 69 -1.99 1.99 -0.59
N TYR A 70 -1.86 3.07 0.16
CA TYR A 70 -2.99 3.89 0.60
C TYR A 70 -2.77 5.33 0.20
N LYS A 71 -3.79 5.95 -0.36
CA LYS A 71 -3.75 7.33 -0.82
C LYS A 71 -3.61 8.34 0.31
N TRP A 72 -4.15 8.00 1.47
CA TRP A 72 -4.10 8.86 2.65
C TRP A 72 -4.06 8.03 3.92
N ILE A 73 -3.36 8.55 4.89
CA ILE A 73 -3.29 8.02 6.24
C ILE A 73 -3.45 9.23 7.16
N ALA A 74 -4.40 9.17 8.07
CA ALA A 74 -4.56 10.22 9.06
C ALA A 74 -3.58 10.00 10.20
N PHE A 75 -2.62 10.90 10.36
CA PHE A 75 -1.54 10.77 11.35
C PHE A 75 -1.83 11.40 12.71
N ASP A 76 -2.96 12.08 12.86
CA ASP A 76 -3.14 13.08 13.91
C ASP A 76 -3.67 12.52 15.24
N ASP A 77 -3.97 11.24 15.35
CA ASP A 77 -4.38 10.65 16.61
C ASP A 77 -4.01 9.15 16.71
N ILE A 78 -4.08 8.63 17.92
CA ILE A 78 -3.82 7.21 18.22
C ILE A 78 -4.77 6.29 17.43
N ASN A 79 -5.94 6.76 17.11
CA ASN A 79 -6.90 6.04 16.31
C ASN A 79 -6.52 6.00 14.81
N SER A 80 -5.62 6.87 14.37
CA SER A 80 -5.10 6.81 12.99
C SER A 80 -4.32 5.54 12.74
N TYR A 81 -3.64 5.02 13.74
CA TYR A 81 -2.98 3.73 13.66
C TYR A 81 -3.99 2.61 13.41
N GLU A 82 -5.02 2.53 14.24
CA GLU A 82 -6.11 1.57 14.02
C GLU A 82 -6.79 1.76 12.67
N ARG A 83 -6.95 2.99 12.24
CA ARG A 83 -7.54 3.33 10.94
C ARG A 83 -6.67 2.88 9.77
N CYS A 84 -5.36 3.06 9.88
CA CYS A 84 -4.41 2.55 8.90
C CYS A 84 -4.48 1.03 8.79
N LEU A 85 -4.59 0.36 9.92
CA LEU A 85 -4.76 -1.07 10.01
C LEU A 85 -6.08 -1.54 9.40
N TYR A 86 -7.11 -0.77 9.64
CA TYR A 86 -8.46 -1.04 9.15
C TYR A 86 -8.54 -0.93 7.63
N LEU A 87 -7.95 0.09 7.08
CA LEU A 87 -7.93 0.33 5.63
C LEU A 87 -7.04 -0.66 4.89
N GLY A 88 -6.10 -1.28 5.60
CA GLY A 88 -5.14 -2.19 5.00
C GLY A 88 -5.51 -3.66 4.99
N ASN A 89 -6.67 -4.06 5.43
CA ASN A 89 -6.96 -5.47 5.72
C ASN A 89 -5.94 -6.14 6.66
N TYR A 90 -5.10 -5.34 7.29
CA TYR A 90 -4.16 -5.79 8.32
C TYR A 90 -4.81 -5.91 9.69
N ASN A 91 -6.05 -5.54 9.77
CA ASN A 91 -6.86 -5.45 10.95
C ASN A 91 -6.72 -6.67 11.87
N PHE A 92 -6.76 -7.84 11.26
CA PHE A 92 -6.70 -9.10 11.97
C PHE A 92 -5.30 -9.38 12.53
N ALA A 93 -4.28 -9.21 11.71
CA ALA A 93 -2.91 -9.52 12.09
C ALA A 93 -2.36 -8.57 13.16
N LEU A 94 -2.74 -7.30 13.11
CA LEU A 94 -2.18 -6.28 14.00
C LEU A 94 -2.92 -6.18 15.34
N LYS A 95 -4.22 -6.42 15.36
CA LYS A 95 -4.99 -6.45 16.62
C LYS A 95 -4.58 -7.61 17.54
N GLU A 96 -4.24 -8.76 16.95
CA GLU A 96 -3.86 -9.94 17.71
C GLU A 96 -2.36 -10.05 17.99
N ASN A 97 -1.52 -9.38 17.19
CA ASN A 97 -0.07 -9.53 17.22
C ASN A 97 0.69 -8.20 17.24
N LEU A 98 0.15 -7.18 17.90
CA LEU A 98 0.83 -5.89 18.08
C LEU A 98 2.25 -6.01 18.61
N SER A 99 2.53 -7.07 19.38
CA SER A 99 3.86 -7.37 19.89
C SER A 99 4.87 -7.75 18.79
N LEU A 100 4.41 -8.29 17.66
CA LEU A 100 5.26 -8.65 16.52
C LEU A 100 5.63 -7.43 15.67
N TYR A 101 4.93 -6.32 15.83
CA TYR A 101 5.08 -5.13 15.01
C TYR A 101 5.65 -3.94 15.79
N LYS A 102 6.47 -4.21 16.79
CA LYS A 102 7.12 -3.20 17.65
C LYS A 102 7.90 -2.12 16.89
N HIS A 103 8.25 -2.38 15.63
CA HIS A 103 9.01 -1.48 14.78
C HIS A 103 8.24 -1.07 13.53
N CYS A 104 6.91 -1.05 13.65
CA CYS A 104 6.04 -0.64 12.57
C CYS A 104 6.30 0.81 12.18
N CYS A 105 6.35 1.06 10.90
CA CYS A 105 6.46 2.41 10.37
C CYS A 105 5.54 2.60 9.17
N ILE A 106 5.27 3.85 8.88
CA ILE A 106 4.55 4.25 7.67
C ILE A 106 5.54 4.94 6.75
N ALA A 107 5.73 4.37 5.58
CA ALA A 107 6.65 4.89 4.58
C ALA A 107 5.89 5.62 3.47
N THR A 108 6.50 6.68 2.98
CA THR A 108 5.98 7.47 1.86
C THR A 108 6.53 6.92 0.57
N PHE A 109 5.62 6.63 -0.36
CA PHE A 109 5.91 6.17 -1.70
C PHE A 109 5.34 7.14 -2.72
N ILE A 110 5.77 7.00 -3.96
CA ILE A 110 5.24 7.72 -5.11
C ILE A 110 4.71 6.72 -6.11
N VAL A 111 3.49 6.94 -6.57
CA VAL A 111 2.99 6.36 -7.82
C VAL A 111 3.39 7.33 -8.93
N PRO A 112 4.34 6.95 -9.81
CA PRO A 112 4.87 7.90 -10.78
C PRO A 112 3.89 8.18 -11.92
N LYS A 113 4.05 9.34 -12.52
CA LYS A 113 3.32 9.73 -13.73
C LYS A 113 3.40 8.62 -14.78
N GLY A 114 2.27 8.28 -15.37
CA GLY A 114 2.15 7.24 -16.39
C GLY A 114 1.87 5.84 -15.85
N ALA A 115 2.00 5.62 -14.55
CA ALA A 115 1.66 4.33 -13.94
C ALA A 115 0.16 4.06 -14.03
N LYS A 116 -0.19 2.82 -14.30
CA LYS A 116 -1.58 2.35 -14.22
C LYS A 116 -1.93 2.05 -12.78
N TYR A 117 -3.12 2.43 -12.35
CA TYR A 117 -3.56 2.13 -11.01
C TYR A 117 -5.08 2.01 -10.89
N TYR A 118 -5.51 1.41 -9.80
CA TYR A 118 -6.90 1.31 -9.40
C TYR A 118 -7.04 1.85 -7.99
N GLU A 119 -8.14 2.52 -7.73
CA GLU A 119 -8.47 3.10 -6.43
C GLU A 119 -9.82 2.58 -5.97
N ASN A 120 -9.91 2.14 -4.72
CA ASN A 120 -11.19 1.77 -4.13
C ASN A 120 -11.76 2.93 -3.28
N GLU A 121 -12.97 2.74 -2.80
CA GLU A 121 -13.70 3.71 -1.98
C GLU A 121 -13.05 4.02 -0.62
N PHE A 122 -12.12 3.17 -0.18
CA PHE A 122 -11.41 3.34 1.10
C PHE A 122 -10.02 3.97 0.94
N GLY A 123 -9.69 4.46 -0.23
CA GLY A 123 -8.38 5.03 -0.51
C GLY A 123 -7.27 3.99 -0.73
N GLY A 124 -7.64 2.72 -0.89
CA GLY A 124 -6.70 1.66 -1.27
C GLY A 124 -6.31 1.79 -2.73
N ILE A 125 -5.01 1.78 -2.99
CA ILE A 125 -4.43 1.88 -4.33
C ILE A 125 -3.71 0.57 -4.66
N VAL A 126 -3.90 0.08 -5.87
CA VAL A 126 -3.01 -0.91 -6.46
C VAL A 126 -2.43 -0.32 -7.74
N SER A 127 -1.12 -0.31 -7.86
CA SER A 127 -0.43 0.33 -8.98
C SER A 127 0.55 -0.61 -9.66
N SER A 128 0.79 -0.34 -10.95
CA SER A 128 1.75 -1.08 -11.76
C SER A 128 3.20 -0.68 -11.48
N GLU A 129 3.40 0.45 -10.84
CA GLU A 129 4.72 0.99 -10.53
C GLU A 129 4.66 1.77 -9.23
N ILE A 130 5.69 1.67 -8.43
CA ILE A 130 5.82 2.41 -7.17
C ILE A 130 7.29 2.70 -6.88
N VAL A 131 7.53 3.82 -6.23
CA VAL A 131 8.88 4.26 -5.84
C VAL A 131 8.87 4.61 -4.36
N TYR A 132 9.75 3.98 -3.58
CA TYR A 132 9.96 4.35 -2.19
C TYR A 132 10.79 5.63 -2.12
N THR A 133 10.28 6.65 -1.42
CA THR A 133 10.97 7.96 -1.30
C THR A 133 12.14 7.95 -0.34
N GLY A 134 12.26 6.95 0.51
CA GLY A 134 13.21 6.92 1.62
C GLY A 134 12.71 7.60 2.88
N LYS A 135 11.53 8.21 2.85
CA LYS A 135 10.93 8.87 4.02
C LYS A 135 9.94 7.96 4.72
N TYR A 136 10.00 7.93 6.04
CA TYR A 136 9.11 7.13 6.86
C TYR A 136 8.93 7.74 8.25
N ILE A 137 7.86 7.34 8.91
CA ILE A 137 7.54 7.73 10.29
C ILE A 137 7.39 6.44 11.09
N LYS A 138 8.09 6.38 12.21
CA LYS A 138 7.91 5.30 13.19
C LYS A 138 6.62 5.50 13.96
N LEU A 139 5.89 4.43 14.11
CA LEU A 139 4.68 4.40 14.92
C LEU A 139 4.96 4.06 16.39
#